data_e95e2caf50ee9080d0ebce348d158a4a
#
_entry.id   e95e2caf50ee9080d0ebce348d158a4a
#
_cell.length_a   1.000
_cell.length_b   1.000
_cell.length_c   1.000
_cell.angle_alpha   90.00
_cell.angle_beta   90.00
_cell.angle_gamma   90.00
#
_symmetry.space_group_name_H-M   'P 1'
#
loop_
_entity.id
_entity.type
_entity.pdbx_description
1 polymer ?
#
loop_
_entity_poly.entity_id
_entity_poly.type
_entity_poly.pdbx_seq_one_letter_code
_entity_poly.pdbx_strand_id
1 'polypeptide(L)'
;MEQEKISLSICMIVKNEERCLERCLKSLTPLREQLPCEVIVTDTGSTDKSIKIAEKYADKVLHFQWCNDFSAARNVGLEQARGEWIMVIDADEELVEDVSHLVKFFTSEERFHYRGCFIKKKNCFDAKQCRSCESLKQYHGESSEFLDYRVFRSDLHPRYVG
;
A
#
# COMPACT_ATOMS: atom_id res chain seq x y z
N MET A 1 28.21 -7.39 8.78
CA MET A 1 26.79 -7.64 9.06
C MET A 1 26.08 -7.67 7.71
N GLU A 2 25.61 -8.83 7.30
CA GLU A 2 24.75 -8.90 6.12
C GLU A 2 23.48 -8.10 6.43
N GLN A 3 23.19 -7.12 5.60
CA GLN A 3 21.90 -6.42 5.70
C GLN A 3 20.81 -7.44 5.36
N GLU A 4 19.88 -7.63 6.25
CA GLU A 4 18.72 -8.51 6.03
C GLU A 4 18.03 -8.10 4.73
N LYS A 5 17.98 -9.04 3.77
CA LYS A 5 17.44 -8.78 2.43
C LYS A 5 15.91 -8.56 2.55
N ILE A 6 15.46 -7.37 2.26
CA ILE A 6 14.02 -7.04 2.25
C ILE A 6 13.37 -7.71 1.05
N SER A 7 12.34 -8.50 1.29
CA SER A 7 11.59 -9.18 0.24
C SER A 7 10.57 -8.25 -0.43
N LEU A 8 9.92 -7.38 0.36
CA LEU A 8 8.82 -6.54 -0.12
C LEU A 8 8.91 -5.14 0.47
N SER A 9 8.88 -4.12 -0.39
CA SER A 9 8.61 -2.74 0.00
C SER A 9 7.15 -2.40 -0.27
N ILE A 10 6.42 -1.97 0.75
CA ILE A 10 5.03 -1.55 0.63
C ILE A 10 5.02 -0.02 0.61
N CYS A 11 4.60 0.55 -0.52
CA CYS A 11 4.63 1.99 -0.76
C CYS A 11 3.21 2.56 -0.82
N MET A 12 3.00 3.72 -0.20
CA MET A 12 1.74 4.47 -0.29
C MET A 12 1.99 5.97 -0.31
N ILE A 13 1.05 6.70 -0.90
CA ILE A 13 0.95 8.15 -0.76
C ILE A 13 -0.22 8.49 0.16
N VAL A 14 -0.09 9.54 0.95
CA VAL A 14 -1.10 9.94 1.95
C VAL A 14 -1.34 11.44 1.92
N LYS A 15 -2.61 11.83 2.06
CA LYS A 15 -3.00 13.21 2.34
C LYS A 15 -4.31 13.25 3.13
N ASN A 16 -4.24 13.65 4.42
CA ASN A 16 -5.41 13.81 5.29
C ASN A 16 -6.27 12.53 5.44
N GLU A 17 -5.61 11.41 5.74
CA GLU A 17 -6.24 10.09 5.88
C GLU A 17 -6.28 9.59 7.34
N GLU A 18 -6.31 10.50 8.34
CA GLU A 18 -6.29 10.11 9.76
C GLU A 18 -7.38 9.10 10.16
N ARG A 19 -8.48 9.01 9.37
CA ARG A 19 -9.60 8.09 9.65
C ARG A 19 -9.35 6.66 9.22
N CYS A 20 -8.55 6.45 8.18
CA CYS A 20 -8.34 5.17 7.51
C CYS A 20 -6.91 4.63 7.71
N LEU A 21 -5.93 5.51 7.71
CA LEU A 21 -4.50 5.16 7.65
C LEU A 21 -4.06 4.18 8.75
N GLU A 22 -4.50 4.37 10.01
CA GLU A 22 -4.10 3.45 11.08
C GLU A 22 -4.61 2.03 10.84
N ARG A 23 -5.82 1.88 10.32
CA ARG A 23 -6.44 0.60 10.00
C ARG A 23 -5.74 -0.07 8.83
N CYS A 24 -5.44 0.70 7.77
CA CYS A 24 -4.64 0.26 6.64
C CYS A 24 -3.28 -0.29 7.11
N LEU A 25 -2.51 0.50 7.85
CA LEU A 25 -1.17 0.12 8.31
C LEU A 25 -1.19 -1.08 9.26
N LYS A 26 -2.18 -1.20 10.14
CA LYS A 26 -2.37 -2.38 10.99
C LYS A 26 -2.70 -3.64 10.20
N SER A 27 -3.43 -3.53 9.09
CA SER A 27 -3.75 -4.69 8.25
C SER A 27 -2.52 -5.32 7.60
N LEU A 28 -1.40 -4.60 7.53
CA LEU A 28 -0.13 -5.11 7.00
C LEU A 28 0.65 -5.97 8.03
N THR A 29 0.27 -5.93 9.29
CA THR A 29 0.99 -6.63 10.37
C THR A 29 1.16 -8.13 10.10
N PRO A 30 0.10 -8.90 9.72
CA PRO A 30 0.26 -10.34 9.47
C PRO A 30 1.27 -10.68 8.36
N LEU A 31 1.39 -9.79 7.37
CA LEU A 31 2.37 -9.96 6.29
C LEU A 31 3.79 -9.65 6.78
N ARG A 32 3.96 -8.58 7.56
CA ARG A 32 5.25 -8.16 8.12
C ARG A 32 5.81 -9.15 9.13
N GLU A 33 4.97 -9.89 9.83
CA GLU A 33 5.39 -10.94 10.76
C GLU A 33 5.93 -12.19 10.05
N GLN A 34 5.56 -12.39 8.77
CA GLN A 34 5.90 -13.58 8.01
C GLN A 34 6.92 -13.35 6.90
N LEU A 35 7.15 -12.09 6.52
CA LEU A 35 8.09 -11.70 5.46
C LEU A 35 8.94 -10.50 5.89
N PRO A 36 10.22 -10.46 5.53
CA PRO A 36 11.04 -9.23 5.64
C PRO A 36 10.45 -8.13 4.77
N CYS A 37 9.68 -7.23 5.37
CA CYS A 37 8.98 -6.14 4.70
C CYS A 37 9.37 -4.78 5.27
N GLU A 38 9.35 -3.75 4.41
CA GLU A 38 9.37 -2.35 4.83
C GLU A 38 8.11 -1.63 4.34
N VAL A 39 7.65 -0.66 5.11
CA VAL A 39 6.52 0.22 4.77
C VAL A 39 7.04 1.65 4.60
N ILE A 40 6.79 2.22 3.42
CA ILE A 40 7.21 3.57 3.05
C ILE A 40 5.95 4.41 2.79
N VAL A 41 5.76 5.45 3.57
CA VAL A 41 4.65 6.39 3.43
C VAL A 41 5.18 7.71 2.89
N THR A 42 4.65 8.18 1.77
CA THR A 42 4.94 9.51 1.23
C THR A 42 3.78 10.44 1.53
N ASP A 43 3.98 11.35 2.49
CA ASP A 43 3.01 12.39 2.81
C ASP A 43 3.06 13.51 1.77
N THR A 44 1.90 13.89 1.25
CA THR A 44 1.75 14.93 0.22
C THR A 44 1.18 16.24 0.75
N GLY A 45 1.41 16.50 2.04
CA GLY A 45 1.00 17.75 2.71
C GLY A 45 -0.25 17.57 3.57
N SER A 46 -0.25 16.59 4.46
CA SER A 46 -1.31 16.40 5.45
C SER A 46 -1.28 17.48 6.52
N THR A 47 -2.46 17.88 6.95
CA THR A 47 -2.67 18.87 8.03
C THR A 47 -3.37 18.27 9.26
N ASP A 48 -3.75 17.01 9.17
CA ASP A 48 -4.38 16.22 10.23
C ASP A 48 -3.34 15.32 10.95
N LYS A 49 -3.80 14.23 11.59
CA LYS A 49 -2.93 13.31 12.32
C LYS A 49 -2.23 12.26 11.46
N SER A 50 -2.40 12.29 10.12
CA SER A 50 -1.86 11.26 9.22
C SER A 50 -0.36 11.07 9.38
N ILE A 51 0.43 12.15 9.48
CA ILE A 51 1.89 12.06 9.69
C ILE A 51 2.23 11.32 10.98
N LYS A 52 1.57 11.66 12.10
CA LYS A 52 1.81 10.99 13.39
C LYS A 52 1.45 9.51 13.38
N ILE A 53 0.40 9.15 12.63
CA ILE A 53 0.01 7.76 12.44
C ILE A 53 1.06 7.03 11.59
N ALA A 54 1.50 7.63 10.48
CA ALA A 54 2.53 7.05 9.64
C ALA A 54 3.84 6.82 10.41
N GLU A 55 4.32 7.80 11.18
CA GLU A 55 5.53 7.69 12.01
C GLU A 55 5.48 6.55 13.04
N LYS A 56 4.28 6.15 13.48
CA LYS A 56 4.10 5.05 14.43
C LYS A 56 4.21 3.67 13.80
N TYR A 57 3.83 3.51 12.53
CA TYR A 57 3.65 2.20 11.90
C TYR A 57 4.54 1.95 10.69
N ALA A 58 5.01 3.00 10.02
CA ALA A 58 5.88 2.89 8.86
C ALA A 58 7.37 2.85 9.23
N ASP A 59 8.19 2.24 8.38
CA ASP A 59 9.64 2.24 8.52
C ASP A 59 10.26 3.53 8.01
N LYS A 60 9.59 4.18 7.03
CA LYS A 60 9.99 5.49 6.49
C LYS A 60 8.76 6.34 6.26
N VAL A 61 8.86 7.62 6.63
CA VAL A 61 7.91 8.67 6.26
C VAL A 61 8.66 9.71 5.45
N LEU A 62 8.21 9.92 4.21
CA LEU A 62 8.76 10.87 3.26
C LEU A 62 7.79 12.04 3.09
N HIS A 63 8.31 13.20 2.78
CA HIS A 63 7.50 14.39 2.52
C HIS A 63 7.65 14.82 1.06
N PHE A 64 6.54 15.03 0.39
CA PHE A 64 6.48 15.49 -0.99
C PHE A 64 5.57 16.72 -1.08
N GLN A 65 6.10 17.81 -1.59
CA GLN A 65 5.29 18.99 -1.84
C GLN A 65 4.37 18.73 -3.05
N TRP A 66 3.06 18.72 -2.79
CA TRP A 66 2.07 18.42 -3.82
C TRP A 66 2.17 19.40 -5.01
N CYS A 67 2.26 18.86 -6.22
CA CYS A 67 2.39 19.60 -7.47
C CYS A 67 1.35 19.17 -8.53
N ASN A 68 0.20 18.63 -8.11
CA ASN A 68 -0.85 18.08 -8.98
C ASN A 68 -0.38 16.89 -9.85
N ASP A 69 0.60 16.13 -9.37
CA ASP A 69 1.14 14.96 -10.04
C ASP A 69 1.21 13.77 -9.08
N PHE A 70 0.29 12.84 -9.21
CA PHE A 70 0.26 11.60 -8.43
C PHE A 70 1.44 10.68 -8.77
N SER A 71 1.88 10.68 -10.02
CA SER A 71 3.00 9.87 -10.47
C SER A 71 4.29 10.31 -9.81
N ALA A 72 4.53 11.63 -9.76
CA ALA A 72 5.69 12.19 -9.06
C ALA A 72 5.68 11.84 -7.58
N ALA A 73 4.54 11.97 -6.88
CA ALA A 73 4.41 11.62 -5.47
C ALA A 73 4.69 10.13 -5.21
N ARG A 74 4.14 9.23 -6.04
CA ARG A 74 4.38 7.78 -5.92
C ARG A 74 5.85 7.42 -6.19
N ASN A 75 6.47 8.04 -7.18
CA ASN A 75 7.87 7.75 -7.53
C ASN A 75 8.84 8.08 -6.39
N VAL A 76 8.56 9.06 -5.54
CA VAL A 76 9.37 9.36 -4.35
C VAL A 76 9.49 8.13 -3.43
N GLY A 77 8.37 7.45 -3.16
CA GLY A 77 8.36 6.22 -2.37
C GLY A 77 9.08 5.07 -3.07
N LEU A 78 8.86 4.90 -4.38
CA LEU A 78 9.49 3.85 -5.17
C LEU A 78 11.02 3.97 -5.20
N GLU A 79 11.56 5.18 -5.28
CA GLU A 79 13.00 5.44 -5.29
C GLU A 79 13.69 5.08 -3.97
N GLN A 80 12.93 5.02 -2.88
CA GLN A 80 13.41 4.67 -1.55
C GLN A 80 13.20 3.19 -1.19
N ALA A 81 12.51 2.44 -2.06
CA ALA A 81 12.22 1.03 -1.85
C ALA A 81 13.48 0.17 -2.01
N ARG A 82 13.71 -0.74 -1.05
CA ARG A 82 14.86 -1.66 -1.02
C ARG A 82 14.45 -3.12 -1.23
N GLY A 83 13.15 -3.39 -1.24
CA GLY A 83 12.61 -4.72 -1.43
C GLY A 83 12.87 -5.29 -2.82
N GLU A 84 12.99 -6.58 -2.92
CA GLU A 84 13.04 -7.30 -4.20
C GLU A 84 11.75 -7.07 -5.01
N TRP A 85 10.66 -6.93 -4.30
CA TRP A 85 9.34 -6.61 -4.83
C TRP A 85 8.80 -5.33 -4.22
N ILE A 86 7.94 -4.66 -4.97
CA ILE A 86 7.23 -3.47 -4.53
C ILE A 86 5.73 -3.74 -4.62
N MET A 87 5.00 -3.42 -3.56
CA MET A 87 3.55 -3.40 -3.51
C MET A 87 3.06 -1.97 -3.27
N VAL A 88 2.11 -1.51 -4.05
CA VAL A 88 1.45 -0.22 -3.84
C VAL A 88 0.08 -0.44 -3.25
N ILE A 89 -0.23 0.27 -2.16
CA ILE A 89 -1.52 0.26 -1.48
C ILE A 89 -1.95 1.69 -1.20
N ASP A 90 -3.25 1.97 -1.29
CA ASP A 90 -3.79 3.28 -0.95
C ASP A 90 -4.20 3.30 0.54
N ALA A 91 -4.19 4.47 1.17
CA ALA A 91 -4.36 4.62 2.63
C ALA A 91 -5.76 4.22 3.15
N ASP A 92 -6.74 4.11 2.27
CA ASP A 92 -8.11 3.66 2.55
C ASP A 92 -8.36 2.17 2.26
N GLU A 93 -7.29 1.45 1.87
CA GLU A 93 -7.32 0.01 1.59
C GLU A 93 -6.83 -0.79 2.80
N GLU A 94 -7.28 -2.02 2.90
CA GLU A 94 -6.84 -2.97 3.95
C GLU A 94 -6.47 -4.30 3.31
N LEU A 95 -5.37 -4.88 3.78
CA LEU A 95 -5.03 -6.23 3.43
C LEU A 95 -5.91 -7.19 4.24
N VAL A 96 -6.42 -8.25 3.59
CA VAL A 96 -7.20 -9.27 4.30
C VAL A 96 -6.30 -10.04 5.29
N GLU A 97 -6.90 -10.60 6.35
CA GLU A 97 -6.16 -11.29 7.42
C GLU A 97 -5.38 -12.50 6.92
N ASP A 98 -5.93 -13.25 5.95
CA ASP A 98 -5.22 -14.39 5.36
C ASP A 98 -4.26 -13.94 4.26
N VAL A 99 -3.01 -13.80 4.64
CA VAL A 99 -1.90 -13.43 3.75
C VAL A 99 -1.09 -14.64 3.25
N SER A 100 -1.53 -15.86 3.54
CA SER A 100 -0.78 -17.11 3.24
C SER A 100 -0.39 -17.24 1.77
N HIS A 101 -1.27 -16.84 0.86
CA HIS A 101 -0.99 -16.86 -0.57
C HIS A 101 0.11 -15.88 -0.97
N LEU A 102 0.15 -14.69 -0.38
CA LEU A 102 1.19 -13.70 -0.62
C LEU A 102 2.53 -14.19 -0.06
N VAL A 103 2.54 -14.70 1.16
CA VAL A 103 3.74 -15.27 1.80
C VAL A 103 4.28 -16.41 0.95
N LYS A 104 3.43 -17.36 0.54
CA LYS A 104 3.82 -18.46 -0.33
C LYS A 104 4.44 -17.96 -1.65
N PHE A 105 3.82 -16.98 -2.29
CA PHE A 105 4.36 -16.41 -3.52
C PHE A 105 5.75 -15.80 -3.30
N PHE A 106 5.91 -14.91 -2.33
CA PHE A 106 7.18 -14.20 -2.09
C PHE A 106 8.29 -15.11 -1.55
N THR A 107 7.97 -16.27 -0.98
CA THR A 107 8.97 -17.25 -0.49
C THR A 107 9.28 -18.34 -1.49
N SER A 108 8.47 -18.51 -2.54
CA SER A 108 8.68 -19.57 -3.55
C SER A 108 9.64 -19.13 -4.66
N GLU A 109 10.29 -20.11 -5.31
CA GLU A 109 11.10 -19.87 -6.52
C GLU A 109 10.23 -19.43 -7.70
N GLU A 110 8.93 -19.71 -7.70
CA GLU A 110 7.99 -19.35 -8.76
C GLU A 110 7.96 -17.84 -9.00
N ARG A 111 8.18 -17.01 -7.96
CA ARG A 111 8.19 -15.55 -8.09
C ARG A 111 9.14 -15.04 -9.16
N PHE A 112 10.23 -15.76 -9.46
CA PHE A 112 11.22 -15.35 -10.46
C PHE A 112 10.71 -15.45 -11.90
N HIS A 113 9.63 -16.18 -12.13
CA HIS A 113 8.99 -16.30 -13.44
C HIS A 113 8.05 -15.12 -13.75
N TYR A 114 7.75 -14.28 -12.77
CA TYR A 114 6.82 -13.18 -12.89
C TYR A 114 7.53 -11.83 -12.84
N ARG A 115 6.98 -10.86 -13.55
CA ARG A 115 7.42 -9.46 -13.50
C ARG A 115 6.55 -8.62 -12.56
N GLY A 116 5.34 -9.07 -12.30
CA GLY A 116 4.38 -8.45 -11.42
C GLY A 116 3.13 -9.29 -11.26
N CYS A 117 2.29 -8.89 -10.34
CA CYS A 117 1.06 -9.59 -9.99
C CYS A 117 -0.11 -8.63 -9.86
N PHE A 118 -1.30 -9.14 -10.18
CA PHE A 118 -2.55 -8.48 -9.86
C PHE A 118 -3.01 -8.90 -8.46
N ILE A 119 -3.46 -7.94 -7.69
CA ILE A 119 -4.15 -8.19 -6.42
C ILE A 119 -5.64 -8.06 -6.64
N LYS A 120 -6.39 -9.02 -6.11
CA LYS A 120 -7.84 -8.98 -6.11
C LYS A 120 -8.29 -7.98 -5.05
N LYS A 121 -9.01 -6.96 -5.48
CA LYS A 121 -9.60 -5.95 -4.61
C LYS A 121 -11.09 -6.20 -4.49
N LYS A 122 -11.60 -6.00 -3.28
CA LYS A 122 -13.03 -6.05 -2.99
C LYS A 122 -13.44 -4.70 -2.43
N ASN A 123 -14.33 -4.00 -3.10
CA ASN A 123 -14.95 -2.82 -2.56
C ASN A 123 -16.01 -3.22 -1.53
N CYS A 124 -15.78 -2.85 -0.28
CA CYS A 124 -16.75 -3.04 0.80
C CYS A 124 -17.45 -1.70 1.05
N PHE A 125 -18.65 -1.55 0.54
CA PHE A 125 -19.49 -0.39 0.82
C PHE A 125 -20.23 -0.61 2.14
N ASP A 126 -19.63 -0.26 3.26
CA ASP A 126 -20.34 -0.16 4.53
C ASP A 126 -20.86 1.27 4.69
N ALA A 127 -22.15 1.44 4.39
CA ALA A 127 -22.85 2.73 4.53
C ALA A 127 -22.79 3.29 5.98
N LYS A 128 -22.45 2.47 6.97
CA LYS A 128 -22.30 2.89 8.37
C LYS A 128 -20.92 3.49 8.66
N GLN A 129 -19.90 3.15 7.88
CA GLN A 129 -18.53 3.63 8.07
C GLN A 129 -18.20 4.86 7.23
N CYS A 130 -18.87 5.06 6.10
CA CYS A 130 -18.63 6.21 5.23
C CYS A 130 -19.55 7.38 5.59
N ARG A 131 -19.20 8.15 6.61
CA ARG A 131 -19.96 9.36 7.01
C ARG A 131 -19.82 10.54 6.04
N SER A 132 -18.86 10.50 5.11
CA SER A 132 -18.58 11.61 4.19
C SER A 132 -19.19 11.47 2.79
N CYS A 133 -19.78 10.33 2.45
CA CYS A 133 -20.30 10.07 1.10
C CYS A 133 -21.83 9.93 1.11
N GLU A 134 -22.56 11.06 1.13
CA GLU A 134 -24.03 11.04 1.00
C GLU A 134 -24.50 10.41 -0.31
N SER A 135 -23.70 10.50 -1.36
CA SER A 135 -23.97 9.89 -2.66
C SER A 135 -23.92 8.35 -2.68
N LEU A 136 -23.25 7.71 -1.70
CA LEU A 136 -23.17 6.25 -1.62
C LEU A 136 -24.34 5.60 -0.85
N LYS A 137 -25.23 6.38 -0.24
CA LYS A 137 -26.44 5.86 0.44
C LYS A 137 -27.41 5.12 -0.48
N GLN A 138 -27.23 5.23 -1.80
CA GLN A 138 -28.05 4.53 -2.81
C GLN A 138 -27.50 3.17 -3.24
N TYR A 139 -26.25 2.83 -2.87
CA TYR A 139 -25.66 1.53 -3.20
C TYR A 139 -25.95 0.54 -2.08
N HIS A 140 -26.98 -0.26 -2.26
CA HIS A 140 -27.29 -1.40 -1.41
C HIS A 140 -26.29 -2.53 -1.68
N GLY A 141 -25.28 -2.66 -0.83
CA GLY A 141 -24.69 -3.93 -0.42
C GLY A 141 -23.99 -4.83 -1.44
N GLU A 142 -23.81 -4.43 -2.69
CA GLU A 142 -23.07 -5.26 -3.65
C GLU A 142 -21.57 -4.94 -3.58
N SER A 143 -20.78 -5.93 -3.12
CA SER A 143 -19.33 -5.86 -3.21
C SER A 143 -18.90 -6.09 -4.65
N SER A 144 -18.21 -5.13 -5.28
CA SER A 144 -17.55 -5.37 -6.56
C SER A 144 -16.13 -5.90 -6.33
N GLU A 145 -15.76 -6.94 -7.06
CA GLU A 145 -14.40 -7.47 -7.06
C GLU A 145 -13.75 -7.13 -8.39
N PHE A 146 -12.49 -6.71 -8.35
CA PHE A 146 -11.69 -6.44 -9.55
C PHE A 146 -10.21 -6.74 -9.30
N LEU A 147 -9.46 -6.91 -10.39
CA LEU A 147 -8.02 -7.13 -10.34
C LEU A 147 -7.31 -5.81 -10.59
N ASP A 148 -6.34 -5.50 -9.73
CA ASP A 148 -5.52 -4.30 -9.85
C ASP A 148 -4.03 -4.67 -9.85
N TYR A 149 -3.26 -4.09 -10.79
CA TYR A 149 -1.83 -4.36 -10.90
C TYR A 149 -1.07 -3.53 -9.88
N ARG A 150 -0.74 -4.15 -8.75
CA ARG A 150 -0.22 -3.46 -7.57
C ARG A 150 1.12 -3.99 -7.07
N VAL A 151 1.60 -5.12 -7.61
CA VAL A 151 2.84 -5.77 -7.19
C VAL A 151 3.74 -5.95 -8.38
N PHE A 152 4.98 -5.53 -8.30
CA PHE A 152 5.97 -5.62 -9.37
C PHE A 152 7.40 -5.74 -8.84
N ARG A 153 8.29 -6.27 -9.65
CA ARG A 153 9.71 -6.42 -9.31
C ARG A 153 10.42 -5.07 -9.32
N SER A 154 11.23 -4.83 -8.31
CA SER A 154 12.00 -3.58 -8.16
C SER A 154 13.11 -3.42 -9.20
N ASP A 155 13.72 -4.54 -9.64
CA ASP A 155 14.80 -4.54 -10.64
C ASP A 155 14.35 -4.10 -12.05
N LEU A 156 13.03 -4.01 -12.27
CA LEU A 156 12.46 -3.45 -13.51
C LEU A 156 12.40 -1.91 -13.50
N HIS A 157 12.88 -1.29 -12.43
CA HIS A 157 12.84 0.16 -12.22
C HIS A 157 11.46 0.77 -12.51
N PRO A 158 10.40 0.26 -11.85
CA PRO A 158 9.04 0.71 -12.12
C PRO A 158 8.90 2.19 -11.82
N ARG A 159 8.23 2.90 -12.73
CA ARG A 159 7.90 4.31 -12.55
C ARG A 159 6.49 4.59 -13.02
N TYR A 160 5.80 5.43 -12.29
CA TYR A 160 4.57 6.02 -12.78
C TYR A 160 4.90 7.11 -13.79
N VAL A 161 4.16 7.16 -14.86
CA VAL A 161 4.20 8.24 -15.87
C VAL A 161 2.88 8.98 -15.83
N GLY A 162 2.97 10.31 -15.74
CA GLY A 162 1.81 11.22 -15.72
C GLY A 162 1.17 11.39 -17.09
#